data_fd6dcd439ef99ac8a4dcaeffbf1307cb
#
_entry.id   fd6dcd439ef99ac8a4dcaeffbf1307cb
#
_cell.length_a   1.000
_cell.length_b   1.000
_cell.length_c   1.000
_cell.angle_alpha   90.00
_cell.angle_beta   90.00
_cell.angle_gamma   90.00
#
_symmetry.space_group_name_H-M   'P 1'
#
loop_
_entity.id
_entity.type
_entity.pdbx_description
1 polymer ?
#
loop_
_entity_poly.entity_id
_entity_poly.type
_entity_poly.pdbx_seq_one_letter_code
_entity_poly.pdbx_strand_id
1 'polypeptide(L)'
;IEEDNSVDNVIIVENDESYGIRDKLNKAGVDVETKTMVNLLNNPLPDNQFNIVIQILEFALHAIPKNLKDEVYTNTKRLTPISDGILLFYGLCGNVLSDIEQDFADHPCPVGILRENNGETIDDCIGAVLGGRQKYLDTLKSFKGEGTFFLTPMWAANWRDMLVSSGFSKDKNDIETSRYVFNEIGYKHVAKVDTGINYEEDFHQKVDEFADLFDFDILHVPANLNTLKQCYSNFKKELY
;
A
#
# COMPACT_ATOMS: atom_id res chain seq x y z
N ILE A 1 3.67 10.95 8.02
CA ILE A 1 2.73 11.93 8.59
C ILE A 1 3.09 12.18 10.04
N GLU A 2 3.15 11.16 10.92
CA GLU A 2 3.49 11.30 12.35
C GLU A 2 4.83 12.02 12.60
N GLU A 3 5.79 11.90 11.70
CA GLU A 3 7.13 12.49 11.80
C GLU A 3 7.22 13.88 11.12
N ASP A 4 6.16 14.32 10.42
CA ASP A 4 6.14 15.59 9.70
C ASP A 4 5.39 16.67 10.48
N ASN A 5 6.13 17.43 11.28
CA ASN A 5 5.60 18.50 12.12
C ASN A 5 5.09 19.74 11.34
N SER A 6 5.21 19.75 10.01
CA SER A 6 4.72 20.85 9.19
C SER A 6 3.30 20.62 8.67
N VAL A 7 2.72 19.45 8.92
CA VAL A 7 1.34 19.14 8.54
C VAL A 7 0.38 19.80 9.53
N ASP A 8 -0.47 20.68 9.02
CA ASP A 8 -1.48 21.36 9.84
C ASP A 8 -2.73 20.49 10.03
N ASN A 9 -3.17 19.80 8.96
CA ASN A 9 -4.35 18.96 9.03
C ASN A 9 -4.16 17.66 8.24
N VAL A 10 -4.72 16.56 8.78
CA VAL A 10 -4.85 15.27 8.10
C VAL A 10 -6.33 14.99 7.87
N ILE A 11 -6.71 14.81 6.62
CA ILE A 11 -8.10 14.62 6.20
C ILE A 11 -8.21 13.30 5.46
N ILE A 12 -9.13 12.44 5.86
CA ILE A 12 -9.46 11.22 5.14
C ILE A 12 -10.73 11.45 4.32
N VAL A 13 -10.68 11.09 3.05
CA VAL A 13 -11.88 11.08 2.21
C VAL A 13 -12.76 9.90 2.62
N GLU A 14 -14.00 10.21 3.01
CA GLU A 14 -14.97 9.22 3.50
C GLU A 14 -15.40 8.27 2.38
N ASN A 15 -15.16 6.98 2.61
CA ASN A 15 -15.64 5.86 1.81
C ASN A 15 -15.65 4.58 2.66
N ASP A 16 -16.05 3.45 2.10
CA ASP A 16 -16.15 2.19 2.83
C ASP A 16 -14.78 1.71 3.38
N GLU A 17 -13.67 2.05 2.74
CA GLU A 17 -12.31 1.68 3.13
C GLU A 17 -11.73 2.60 4.24
N SER A 18 -12.32 3.77 4.45
CA SER A 18 -11.75 4.81 5.33
C SER A 18 -11.95 4.55 6.82
N TYR A 19 -13.00 3.82 7.22
CA TYR A 19 -13.41 3.70 8.62
C TYR A 19 -12.34 3.09 9.52
N GLY A 20 -11.71 1.99 9.12
CA GLY A 20 -10.68 1.33 9.92
C GLY A 20 -9.41 2.16 10.08
N ILE A 21 -9.03 2.94 9.07
CA ILE A 21 -7.79 3.73 9.05
C ILE A 21 -7.89 4.96 9.96
N ARG A 22 -9.04 5.65 9.98
CA ARG A 22 -9.25 6.78 10.89
C ARG A 22 -8.98 6.39 12.35
N ASP A 23 -9.58 5.28 12.78
CA ASP A 23 -9.44 4.85 14.16
C ASP A 23 -8.00 4.43 14.50
N LYS A 24 -7.29 3.83 13.54
CA LYS A 24 -5.88 3.48 13.68
C LYS A 24 -4.97 4.72 13.82
N LEU A 25 -5.17 5.73 12.97
CA LEU A 25 -4.42 6.99 13.03
C LEU A 25 -4.69 7.75 14.32
N ASN A 26 -5.95 7.83 14.76
CA ASN A 26 -6.30 8.46 16.03
C ASN A 26 -5.66 7.75 17.23
N LYS A 27 -5.62 6.42 17.24
CA LYS A 27 -4.90 5.63 18.27
C LYS A 27 -3.38 5.91 18.28
N ALA A 28 -2.81 6.21 17.12
CA ALA A 28 -1.41 6.60 16.97
C ALA A 28 -1.14 8.08 17.33
N GLY A 29 -2.15 8.82 17.74
CA GLY A 29 -2.02 10.23 18.13
C GLY A 29 -2.07 11.22 16.97
N VAL A 30 -2.43 10.77 15.76
CA VAL A 30 -2.68 11.65 14.61
C VAL A 30 -4.14 12.08 14.64
N ASP A 31 -4.38 13.37 14.83
CA ASP A 31 -5.73 13.93 14.74
C ASP A 31 -6.19 13.95 13.27
N VAL A 32 -7.32 13.32 13.00
CA VAL A 32 -7.79 13.09 11.64
C VAL A 32 -9.23 13.53 11.46
N GLU A 33 -9.44 14.45 10.53
CA GLU A 33 -10.76 14.86 10.08
C GLU A 33 -11.26 13.95 8.95
N THR A 34 -12.56 13.70 8.88
CA THR A 34 -13.17 12.95 7.78
C THR A 34 -14.08 13.87 6.97
N LYS A 35 -13.91 13.90 5.65
CA LYS A 35 -14.74 14.70 4.72
C LYS A 35 -15.16 13.85 3.54
N THR A 36 -16.39 14.06 3.06
CA THR A 36 -16.80 13.48 1.78
C THR A 36 -16.05 14.14 0.61
N MET A 37 -15.86 13.42 -0.49
CA MET A 37 -15.29 13.99 -1.72
C MET A 37 -16.09 15.22 -2.19
N VAL A 38 -17.40 15.16 -2.12
CA VAL A 38 -18.28 16.30 -2.50
C VAL A 38 -18.05 17.51 -1.62
N ASN A 39 -17.83 17.31 -0.31
CA ASN A 39 -17.52 18.40 0.60
C ASN A 39 -16.17 19.05 0.25
N LEU A 40 -15.13 18.27 0.00
CA LEU A 40 -13.80 18.77 -0.37
C LEU A 40 -13.83 19.56 -1.68
N LEU A 41 -14.55 19.08 -2.69
CA LEU A 41 -14.67 19.77 -3.98
C LEU A 41 -15.43 21.11 -3.90
N ASN A 42 -16.43 21.21 -2.99
CA ASN A 42 -17.24 22.43 -2.84
C ASN A 42 -16.67 23.42 -1.81
N ASN A 43 -15.81 22.97 -0.92
CA ASN A 43 -15.22 23.78 0.16
C ASN A 43 -13.70 23.61 0.16
N PRO A 44 -12.98 24.36 -0.67
CA PRO A 44 -11.52 24.29 -0.74
C PRO A 44 -10.87 24.50 0.64
N LEU A 45 -9.79 23.77 0.88
CA LEU A 45 -8.99 23.92 2.09
C LEU A 45 -8.23 25.27 2.06
N PRO A 46 -7.86 25.83 3.22
CA PRO A 46 -7.12 27.07 3.28
C PRO A 46 -5.73 26.95 2.62
N ASP A 47 -5.39 27.89 1.72
CA ASP A 47 -4.09 27.90 1.00
C ASP A 47 -2.87 28.20 1.89
N ASN A 48 -3.09 28.70 3.11
CA ASN A 48 -2.02 29.02 4.06
C ASN A 48 -1.72 27.90 5.05
N GLN A 49 -2.24 26.73 4.82
CA GLN A 49 -2.06 25.54 5.65
C GLN A 49 -1.55 24.37 4.79
N PHE A 50 -0.67 23.55 5.38
CA PHE A 50 -0.24 22.31 4.76
C PHE A 50 -1.20 21.18 5.15
N ASN A 51 -2.10 20.86 4.24
CA ASN A 51 -3.13 19.85 4.43
C ASN A 51 -2.76 18.57 3.70
N ILE A 52 -2.87 17.41 4.37
CA ILE A 52 -2.77 16.10 3.72
C ILE A 52 -4.16 15.51 3.57
N VAL A 53 -4.57 15.27 2.34
CA VAL A 53 -5.82 14.56 2.02
C VAL A 53 -5.49 13.13 1.63
N ILE A 54 -6.04 12.17 2.36
CA ILE A 54 -5.82 10.73 2.15
C ILE A 54 -7.06 10.15 1.47
N GLN A 55 -6.90 9.68 0.24
CA GLN A 55 -7.90 8.89 -0.46
C GLN A 55 -7.48 7.42 -0.46
N ILE A 56 -8.29 6.57 0.14
CA ILE A 56 -8.08 5.12 0.16
C ILE A 56 -8.96 4.52 -0.92
N LEU A 57 -8.40 3.63 -1.74
CA LEU A 57 -9.15 2.90 -2.75
C LEU A 57 -9.46 1.48 -2.26
N GLU A 58 -10.39 0.83 -2.94
CA GLU A 58 -10.82 -0.53 -2.63
C GLU A 58 -9.62 -1.50 -2.55
N PHE A 59 -9.70 -2.41 -1.59
CA PHE A 59 -8.69 -3.44 -1.40
C PHE A 59 -8.61 -4.38 -2.61
N ALA A 60 -7.41 -4.87 -2.91
CA ALA A 60 -7.13 -5.86 -3.96
C ALA A 60 -7.49 -5.44 -5.41
N LEU A 61 -7.64 -4.14 -5.70
CA LEU A 61 -7.87 -3.64 -7.08
C LEU A 61 -6.85 -4.19 -8.09
N HIS A 62 -5.60 -4.45 -7.65
CA HIS A 62 -4.53 -4.98 -8.51
C HIS A 62 -4.83 -6.37 -9.09
N ALA A 63 -5.77 -7.13 -8.50
CA ALA A 63 -6.20 -8.43 -9.02
C ALA A 63 -6.81 -8.31 -10.43
N ILE A 64 -7.37 -7.15 -10.76
CA ILE A 64 -7.88 -6.82 -12.09
C ILE A 64 -7.20 -5.52 -12.56
N PRO A 65 -6.11 -5.61 -13.34
CA PRO A 65 -5.29 -4.46 -13.72
C PRO A 65 -6.06 -3.29 -14.32
N LYS A 66 -7.08 -3.57 -15.12
CA LYS A 66 -7.94 -2.54 -15.70
C LYS A 66 -8.71 -1.76 -14.63
N ASN A 67 -9.27 -2.45 -13.63
CA ASN A 67 -10.02 -1.80 -12.56
C ASN A 67 -9.10 -0.90 -11.74
N LEU A 68 -7.88 -1.37 -11.43
CA LEU A 68 -6.88 -0.55 -10.75
C LEU A 68 -6.58 0.73 -11.53
N LYS A 69 -6.31 0.62 -12.85
CA LYS A 69 -6.03 1.78 -13.69
C LYS A 69 -7.21 2.76 -13.68
N ASP A 70 -8.41 2.27 -13.96
CA ASP A 70 -9.62 3.08 -14.06
C ASP A 70 -9.90 3.83 -12.73
N GLU A 71 -9.78 3.15 -11.58
CA GLU A 71 -10.01 3.74 -10.26
C GLU A 71 -8.94 4.76 -9.89
N VAL A 72 -7.66 4.44 -10.06
CA VAL A 72 -6.56 5.36 -9.75
C VAL A 72 -6.68 6.62 -10.61
N TYR A 73 -6.87 6.49 -11.93
CA TYR A 73 -6.99 7.64 -12.84
C TYR A 73 -8.24 8.47 -12.54
N THR A 74 -9.37 7.85 -12.24
CA THR A 74 -10.61 8.55 -11.91
C THR A 74 -10.44 9.39 -10.63
N ASN A 75 -9.90 8.79 -9.56
CA ASN A 75 -9.71 9.51 -8.31
C ASN A 75 -8.63 10.59 -8.43
N THR A 76 -7.53 10.32 -9.14
CA THR A 76 -6.52 11.34 -9.42
C THR A 76 -7.13 12.56 -10.13
N LYS A 77 -7.88 12.35 -11.22
CA LYS A 77 -8.58 13.44 -11.94
C LYS A 77 -9.55 14.23 -11.06
N ARG A 78 -10.19 13.58 -10.10
CA ARG A 78 -11.14 14.26 -9.18
C ARG A 78 -10.41 15.13 -8.16
N LEU A 79 -9.19 14.73 -7.76
CA LEU A 79 -8.41 15.44 -6.75
C LEU A 79 -7.52 16.55 -7.33
N THR A 80 -7.09 16.48 -8.59
CA THR A 80 -6.23 17.52 -9.20
C THR A 80 -6.76 18.94 -9.08
N PRO A 81 -8.08 19.25 -9.14
CA PRO A 81 -8.55 20.63 -9.03
C PRO A 81 -8.43 21.25 -7.62
N ILE A 82 -8.20 20.42 -6.60
CA ILE A 82 -8.19 20.83 -5.18
C ILE A 82 -6.87 20.50 -4.49
N SER A 83 -5.85 20.11 -5.23
CA SER A 83 -4.56 19.66 -4.69
C SER A 83 -3.40 20.39 -5.36
N ASP A 84 -2.38 20.75 -4.59
CA ASP A 84 -1.11 21.29 -5.10
C ASP A 84 -0.20 20.18 -5.65
N GLY A 85 -0.40 18.94 -5.22
CA GLY A 85 0.28 17.75 -5.72
C GLY A 85 -0.37 16.47 -5.21
N ILE A 86 -0.26 15.40 -5.98
CA ILE A 86 -0.80 14.08 -5.65
C ILE A 86 0.31 13.04 -5.67
N LEU A 87 0.58 12.40 -4.54
CA LEU A 87 1.50 11.27 -4.45
C LEU A 87 0.73 9.97 -4.33
N LEU A 88 0.91 9.09 -5.31
CA LEU A 88 0.31 7.77 -5.34
C LEU A 88 1.20 6.79 -4.58
N PHE A 89 0.71 6.26 -3.46
CA PHE A 89 1.38 5.20 -2.71
C PHE A 89 1.14 3.83 -3.38
N TYR A 90 1.45 3.79 -4.68
CA TYR A 90 1.38 2.61 -5.52
C TYR A 90 2.73 2.35 -6.19
N GLY A 91 3.01 1.09 -6.50
CA GLY A 91 4.05 0.70 -7.46
C GLY A 91 3.48 0.56 -8.87
N LEU A 92 4.25 -0.04 -9.76
CA LEU A 92 3.83 -0.32 -11.15
C LEU A 92 2.62 -1.26 -11.22
N CYS A 93 2.46 -2.15 -10.23
CA CYS A 93 1.34 -3.09 -10.11
C CYS A 93 1.04 -3.82 -11.43
N GLY A 94 2.02 -4.54 -11.96
CA GLY A 94 1.89 -5.19 -13.28
C GLY A 94 1.97 -4.21 -14.45
N ASN A 95 2.65 -3.08 -14.25
CA ASN A 95 2.91 -2.04 -15.27
C ASN A 95 1.70 -1.20 -15.70
N VAL A 96 0.56 -1.32 -15.03
CA VAL A 96 -0.66 -0.59 -15.44
C VAL A 96 -0.63 0.89 -15.08
N LEU A 97 0.25 1.29 -14.16
CA LEU A 97 0.44 2.67 -13.72
C LEU A 97 1.72 3.31 -14.27
N SER A 98 2.45 2.66 -15.21
CA SER A 98 3.73 3.13 -15.74
C SER A 98 3.68 4.54 -16.34
N ASP A 99 2.57 4.89 -16.97
CA ASP A 99 2.45 6.11 -17.75
C ASP A 99 1.74 7.25 -16.98
N ILE A 100 1.34 7.00 -15.71
CA ILE A 100 0.46 7.93 -14.99
C ILE A 100 1.06 9.33 -14.82
N GLU A 101 2.35 9.44 -14.53
CA GLU A 101 3.01 10.74 -14.39
C GLU A 101 3.05 11.48 -15.72
N GLN A 102 3.29 10.77 -16.83
CA GLN A 102 3.28 11.35 -18.17
C GLN A 102 1.86 11.75 -18.60
N ASP A 103 0.86 10.94 -18.31
CA ASP A 103 -0.54 11.22 -18.65
C ASP A 103 -1.10 12.45 -17.91
N PHE A 104 -0.49 12.81 -16.77
CA PHE A 104 -0.83 13.99 -15.99
C PHE A 104 0.21 15.14 -16.10
N ALA A 105 1.24 15.02 -16.96
CA ALA A 105 2.34 16.00 -17.04
C ALA A 105 1.89 17.43 -17.42
N ASP A 106 0.81 17.55 -18.21
CA ASP A 106 0.24 18.82 -18.61
C ASP A 106 -0.75 19.42 -17.58
N HIS A 107 -1.00 18.70 -16.48
CA HIS A 107 -1.85 19.18 -15.40
C HIS A 107 -1.10 20.15 -14.48
N PRO A 108 -1.76 21.25 -14.02
CA PRO A 108 -1.13 22.18 -13.07
C PRO A 108 -0.78 21.52 -11.74
N CYS A 109 -1.50 20.48 -11.33
CA CYS A 109 -1.23 19.67 -10.15
C CYS A 109 -0.32 18.49 -10.54
N PRO A 110 0.96 18.46 -10.12
CA PRO A 110 1.86 17.34 -10.39
C PRO A 110 1.38 16.08 -9.72
N VAL A 111 1.52 14.95 -10.44
CA VAL A 111 1.19 13.61 -9.96
C VAL A 111 2.45 12.79 -9.93
N GLY A 112 2.78 12.22 -8.77
CA GLY A 112 3.92 11.33 -8.59
C GLY A 112 3.48 9.94 -8.14
N ILE A 113 4.31 8.94 -8.42
CA ILE A 113 4.17 7.56 -7.97
C ILE A 113 5.39 7.16 -7.12
N LEU A 114 5.27 6.13 -6.29
CA LEU A 114 6.38 5.69 -5.45
C LEU A 114 7.62 5.33 -6.28
N ARG A 115 8.76 5.93 -5.90
CA ARG A 115 10.06 5.75 -6.54
C ARG A 115 11.13 5.36 -5.53
N GLU A 116 12.09 4.60 -6.00
CA GLU A 116 13.34 4.36 -5.28
C GLU A 116 14.27 5.58 -5.35
N ASN A 117 15.33 5.57 -4.54
CA ASN A 117 16.31 6.67 -4.52
C ASN A 117 17.08 6.87 -5.83
N ASN A 118 17.13 5.84 -6.67
CA ASN A 118 17.72 5.90 -8.01
C ASN A 118 16.76 6.48 -9.07
N GLY A 119 15.53 6.83 -8.69
CA GLY A 119 14.49 7.36 -9.57
C GLY A 119 13.63 6.30 -10.26
N GLU A 120 13.93 5.00 -10.09
CA GLU A 120 13.11 3.93 -10.64
C GLU A 120 11.79 3.80 -9.88
N THR A 121 10.69 3.57 -10.60
CA THR A 121 9.40 3.32 -9.97
C THR A 121 9.41 1.96 -9.26
N ILE A 122 8.83 1.90 -8.07
CA ILE A 122 8.69 0.67 -7.30
C ILE A 122 7.78 -0.32 -8.03
N ASP A 123 8.16 -1.60 -8.08
CA ASP A 123 7.37 -2.62 -8.79
C ASP A 123 6.05 -2.94 -8.07
N ASP A 124 6.12 -3.22 -6.76
CA ASP A 124 4.96 -3.65 -5.96
C ASP A 124 5.04 -3.23 -4.48
N CYS A 125 3.98 -3.53 -3.73
CA CYS A 125 3.87 -3.15 -2.31
C CYS A 125 4.86 -3.91 -1.41
N ILE A 126 5.30 -5.12 -1.76
CA ILE A 126 6.29 -5.86 -0.97
C ILE A 126 7.67 -5.23 -1.17
N GLY A 127 8.04 -4.92 -2.42
CA GLY A 127 9.25 -4.16 -2.72
C GLY A 127 9.28 -2.82 -2.00
N ALA A 128 8.15 -2.11 -1.95
CA ALA A 128 8.02 -0.84 -1.23
C ALA A 128 8.39 -0.95 0.26
N VAL A 129 7.88 -1.95 0.96
CA VAL A 129 8.12 -2.12 2.41
C VAL A 129 9.46 -2.80 2.72
N LEU A 130 10.09 -3.47 1.77
CA LEU A 130 11.42 -4.06 1.92
C LEU A 130 12.56 -3.08 1.61
N GLY A 131 12.25 -1.88 1.09
CA GLY A 131 13.24 -0.86 0.77
C GLY A 131 13.73 -0.89 -0.67
N GLY A 132 12.92 -1.42 -1.60
CA GLY A 132 13.10 -1.38 -3.03
C GLY A 132 13.39 -2.75 -3.66
N ARG A 133 13.45 -2.74 -4.99
CA ARG A 133 13.58 -3.93 -5.84
C ARG A 133 14.80 -4.80 -5.50
N GLN A 134 15.96 -4.16 -5.31
CA GLN A 134 17.18 -4.92 -5.04
C GLN A 134 17.09 -5.67 -3.71
N LYS A 135 16.55 -5.04 -2.67
CA LYS A 135 16.35 -5.65 -1.36
C LYS A 135 15.34 -6.80 -1.42
N TYR A 136 14.27 -6.63 -2.18
CA TYR A 136 13.31 -7.70 -2.43
C TYR A 136 13.97 -8.90 -3.11
N LEU A 137 14.74 -8.69 -4.19
CA LEU A 137 15.46 -9.75 -4.89
C LEU A 137 16.48 -10.46 -3.99
N ASP A 138 17.23 -9.72 -3.17
CA ASP A 138 18.20 -10.30 -2.25
C ASP A 138 17.51 -11.14 -1.16
N THR A 139 16.33 -10.68 -0.68
CA THR A 139 15.48 -11.42 0.25
C THR A 139 15.01 -12.74 -0.39
N LEU A 140 14.48 -12.69 -1.62
CA LEU A 140 14.06 -13.90 -2.35
C LEU A 140 15.22 -14.89 -2.55
N LYS A 141 16.41 -14.41 -2.92
CA LYS A 141 17.61 -15.25 -3.07
C LYS A 141 18.02 -15.91 -1.76
N SER A 142 17.81 -15.25 -0.62
CA SER A 142 18.16 -15.79 0.70
C SER A 142 17.35 -17.05 1.04
N PHE A 143 16.16 -17.22 0.44
CA PHE A 143 15.28 -18.39 0.61
C PHE A 143 15.70 -19.59 -0.27
N LYS A 144 16.77 -19.48 -1.02
CA LYS A 144 17.41 -20.58 -1.79
C LYS A 144 16.49 -21.31 -2.77
N GLY A 145 15.47 -20.62 -3.28
CA GLY A 145 14.50 -21.18 -4.24
C GLY A 145 13.31 -21.88 -3.58
N GLU A 146 13.21 -21.88 -2.26
CA GLU A 146 12.01 -22.36 -1.58
C GLU A 146 10.88 -21.33 -1.67
N GLY A 147 9.68 -21.80 -2.03
CA GLY A 147 8.51 -20.94 -2.15
C GLY A 147 8.18 -20.28 -0.81
N THR A 148 8.02 -18.97 -0.82
CA THR A 148 7.77 -18.17 0.39
C THR A 148 6.65 -17.19 0.13
N PHE A 149 5.62 -17.19 0.99
CA PHE A 149 4.52 -16.25 0.94
C PHE A 149 4.78 -15.07 1.87
N PHE A 150 4.69 -13.84 1.37
CA PHE A 150 4.98 -12.65 2.18
C PHE A 150 3.72 -12.16 2.87
N LEU A 151 3.81 -11.93 4.19
CA LEU A 151 2.76 -11.28 4.97
C LEU A 151 3.30 -10.00 5.61
N THR A 152 2.85 -8.86 5.09
CA THR A 152 2.89 -7.57 5.78
C THR A 152 1.68 -7.47 6.72
N PRO A 153 1.59 -6.48 7.63
CA PRO A 153 0.39 -6.30 8.46
C PRO A 153 -0.91 -6.24 7.65
N MET A 154 -0.93 -5.50 6.54
CA MET A 154 -2.10 -5.40 5.66
C MET A 154 -2.44 -6.75 4.98
N TRP A 155 -1.42 -7.48 4.49
CA TRP A 155 -1.63 -8.80 3.88
C TRP A 155 -2.10 -9.82 4.90
N ALA A 156 -1.56 -9.81 6.13
CA ALA A 156 -2.01 -10.68 7.20
C ALA A 156 -3.46 -10.38 7.61
N ALA A 157 -3.84 -9.11 7.70
CA ALA A 157 -5.21 -8.72 8.00
C ALA A 157 -6.23 -9.26 6.99
N ASN A 158 -5.81 -9.44 5.73
CA ASN A 158 -6.67 -9.80 4.59
C ASN A 158 -6.21 -11.08 3.88
N TRP A 159 -5.47 -11.96 4.54
CA TRP A 159 -4.77 -13.08 3.89
C TRP A 159 -5.68 -13.99 3.07
N ARG A 160 -6.94 -14.19 3.49
CA ARG A 160 -7.90 -15.03 2.77
C ARG A 160 -8.28 -14.43 1.41
N ASP A 161 -8.53 -13.13 1.37
CA ASP A 161 -8.82 -12.40 0.14
C ASP A 161 -7.56 -12.30 -0.75
N MET A 162 -6.37 -12.23 -0.12
CA MET A 162 -5.09 -12.27 -0.85
C MET A 162 -4.83 -13.63 -1.51
N LEU A 163 -5.24 -14.75 -0.92
CA LEU A 163 -5.15 -16.06 -1.59
C LEU A 163 -5.97 -16.11 -2.88
N VAL A 164 -7.16 -15.52 -2.85
CA VAL A 164 -8.02 -15.44 -4.06
C VAL A 164 -7.39 -14.50 -5.10
N SER A 165 -6.99 -13.31 -4.71
CA SER A 165 -6.42 -12.32 -5.63
C SER A 165 -5.08 -12.77 -6.24
N SER A 166 -4.32 -13.60 -5.52
CA SER A 166 -3.08 -14.20 -6.00
C SER A 166 -3.27 -15.53 -6.75
N GLY A 167 -4.51 -15.99 -6.92
CA GLY A 167 -4.83 -17.17 -7.71
C GLY A 167 -4.61 -18.52 -7.01
N PHE A 168 -4.39 -18.54 -5.69
CA PHE A 168 -4.23 -19.79 -4.92
C PHE A 168 -5.55 -20.52 -4.66
N SER A 169 -6.66 -19.83 -4.69
CA SER A 169 -8.01 -20.38 -4.61
C SER A 169 -9.00 -19.49 -5.38
N LYS A 170 -10.19 -20.00 -5.64
CA LYS A 170 -11.34 -19.23 -6.16
C LYS A 170 -12.30 -18.79 -5.06
N ASP A 171 -12.19 -19.38 -3.88
CA ASP A 171 -12.99 -19.08 -2.70
C ASP A 171 -12.05 -18.90 -1.50
N LYS A 172 -12.21 -17.79 -0.80
CA LYS A 172 -11.39 -17.43 0.38
C LYS A 172 -11.51 -18.40 1.55
N ASN A 173 -12.55 -19.26 1.57
CA ASN A 173 -12.77 -20.28 2.58
C ASN A 173 -12.26 -21.66 2.14
N ASP A 174 -11.84 -21.82 0.88
CA ASP A 174 -11.32 -23.08 0.35
C ASP A 174 -9.82 -23.21 0.65
N ILE A 175 -9.54 -23.55 1.89
CA ILE A 175 -8.17 -23.74 2.40
C ILE A 175 -7.51 -24.99 1.79
N GLU A 176 -8.28 -26.04 1.51
CA GLU A 176 -7.76 -27.28 0.95
C GLU A 176 -7.20 -27.08 -0.46
N THR A 177 -7.91 -26.32 -1.31
CA THR A 177 -7.39 -25.97 -2.64
C THR A 177 -6.12 -25.12 -2.52
N SER A 178 -6.11 -24.11 -1.64
CA SER A 178 -4.92 -23.28 -1.41
C SER A 178 -3.73 -24.11 -0.93
N ARG A 179 -3.94 -25.04 0.02
CA ARG A 179 -2.91 -25.96 0.52
C ARG A 179 -2.37 -26.85 -0.59
N TYR A 180 -3.25 -27.42 -1.40
CA TYR A 180 -2.85 -28.23 -2.54
C TYR A 180 -1.97 -27.43 -3.51
N VAL A 181 -2.39 -26.21 -3.88
CA VAL A 181 -1.62 -25.36 -4.78
C VAL A 181 -0.26 -25.01 -4.20
N PHE A 182 -0.19 -24.59 -2.92
CA PHE A 182 1.08 -24.29 -2.25
C PHE A 182 2.05 -25.48 -2.28
N ASN A 183 1.56 -26.69 -2.00
CA ASN A 183 2.37 -27.90 -2.02
C ASN A 183 2.90 -28.21 -3.42
N GLU A 184 2.04 -28.12 -4.46
CA GLU A 184 2.42 -28.42 -5.84
C GLU A 184 3.49 -27.45 -6.38
N ILE A 185 3.46 -26.17 -5.97
CA ILE A 185 4.44 -25.16 -6.43
C ILE A 185 5.61 -24.98 -5.46
N GLY A 186 5.66 -25.78 -4.37
CA GLY A 186 6.82 -25.85 -3.48
C GLY A 186 6.93 -24.73 -2.46
N TYR A 187 5.81 -24.14 -2.02
CA TYR A 187 5.81 -23.21 -0.91
C TYR A 187 6.00 -23.94 0.42
N LYS A 188 6.89 -23.40 1.27
CA LYS A 188 7.22 -23.97 2.58
C LYS A 188 7.30 -22.91 3.68
N HIS A 189 7.35 -21.65 3.32
CA HIS A 189 7.60 -20.58 4.27
C HIS A 189 6.59 -19.46 4.14
N VAL A 190 6.36 -18.78 5.26
CA VAL A 190 5.76 -17.46 5.30
C VAL A 190 6.79 -16.44 5.78
N ALA A 191 7.04 -15.43 4.97
CA ALA A 191 7.89 -14.29 5.34
C ALA A 191 7.05 -13.28 6.11
N LYS A 192 7.27 -13.19 7.42
CA LYS A 192 6.68 -12.20 8.31
C LYS A 192 7.44 -10.89 8.17
N VAL A 193 6.85 -9.94 7.44
CA VAL A 193 7.44 -8.61 7.21
C VAL A 193 6.91 -7.64 8.26
N ASP A 194 7.67 -7.46 9.34
CA ASP A 194 7.31 -6.54 10.40
C ASP A 194 7.71 -5.11 10.02
N THR A 195 6.71 -4.26 9.80
CA THR A 195 6.92 -2.85 9.44
C THR A 195 7.21 -1.95 10.64
N GLY A 196 7.09 -2.45 11.86
CA GLY A 196 7.17 -1.66 13.09
C GLY A 196 5.99 -0.70 13.29
N ILE A 197 4.99 -0.73 12.41
CA ILE A 197 3.76 0.07 12.49
C ILE A 197 2.65 -0.82 13.08
N ASN A 198 2.29 -0.57 14.33
CA ASN A 198 1.39 -1.44 15.11
C ASN A 198 -0.10 -1.09 14.93
N TYR A 199 -0.54 -0.83 13.71
CA TYR A 199 -1.96 -0.58 13.43
C TYR A 199 -2.81 -1.85 13.33
N GLU A 200 -2.19 -3.01 13.09
CA GLU A 200 -2.83 -4.32 13.10
C GLU A 200 -2.39 -5.06 14.37
N GLU A 201 -3.18 -4.92 15.43
CA GLU A 201 -2.86 -5.49 16.77
C GLU A 201 -2.71 -7.02 16.75
N ASP A 202 -3.43 -7.70 15.84
CA ASP A 202 -3.44 -9.15 15.67
C ASP A 202 -2.49 -9.66 14.55
N PHE A 203 -1.59 -8.82 14.04
CA PHE A 203 -0.67 -9.19 12.97
C PHE A 203 0.10 -10.48 13.26
N HIS A 204 0.69 -10.56 14.45
CA HIS A 204 1.48 -11.72 14.85
C HIS A 204 0.63 -13.00 14.91
N GLN A 205 -0.55 -12.90 15.51
CA GLN A 205 -1.48 -14.02 15.63
C GLN A 205 -1.97 -14.51 14.25
N LYS A 206 -2.23 -13.59 13.31
CA LYS A 206 -2.65 -13.95 11.95
C LYS A 206 -1.56 -14.61 11.14
N VAL A 207 -0.29 -14.21 11.33
CA VAL A 207 0.84 -14.90 10.72
C VAL A 207 0.98 -16.30 11.25
N ASP A 208 0.85 -16.49 12.59
CA ASP A 208 0.91 -17.80 13.23
C ASP A 208 -0.26 -18.69 12.72
N GLU A 209 -1.50 -18.17 12.68
CA GLU A 209 -2.66 -18.87 12.09
C GLU A 209 -2.39 -19.31 10.66
N PHE A 210 -1.84 -18.44 9.83
CA PHE A 210 -1.53 -18.75 8.43
C PHE A 210 -0.47 -19.85 8.33
N ALA A 211 0.61 -19.75 9.11
CA ALA A 211 1.68 -20.73 9.14
C ALA A 211 1.17 -22.12 9.56
N ASP A 212 0.38 -22.18 10.64
CA ASP A 212 -0.22 -23.44 11.14
C ASP A 212 -1.18 -24.06 10.12
N LEU A 213 -2.01 -23.23 9.44
CA LEU A 213 -2.96 -23.74 8.46
C LEU A 213 -2.29 -24.37 7.24
N PHE A 214 -1.12 -23.89 6.82
CA PHE A 214 -0.44 -24.35 5.62
C PHE A 214 0.82 -25.20 5.91
N ASP A 215 1.13 -25.42 7.19
CA ASP A 215 2.34 -26.14 7.64
C ASP A 215 3.62 -25.44 7.14
N PHE A 216 3.70 -24.13 7.34
CA PHE A 216 4.81 -23.29 6.90
C PHE A 216 5.72 -22.89 8.05
N ASP A 217 7.02 -22.85 7.77
CA ASP A 217 7.99 -22.21 8.67
C ASP A 217 7.90 -20.67 8.56
N ILE A 218 7.95 -19.98 9.71
CA ILE A 218 7.93 -18.53 9.77
C ILE A 218 9.35 -17.97 9.62
N LEU A 219 9.57 -17.17 8.60
CA LEU A 219 10.80 -16.41 8.39
C LEU A 219 10.60 -14.94 8.75
N HIS A 220 11.40 -14.42 9.66
CA HIS A 220 11.34 -13.00 10.03
C HIS A 220 12.13 -12.16 9.04
N VAL A 221 11.45 -11.22 8.39
CA VAL A 221 12.02 -10.31 7.40
C VAL A 221 11.84 -8.88 7.90
N PRO A 222 12.93 -8.14 8.16
CA PRO A 222 12.81 -6.75 8.59
C PRO A 222 12.33 -5.86 7.44
N ALA A 223 11.34 -5.03 7.69
CA ALA A 223 10.93 -3.99 6.77
C ALA A 223 11.93 -2.82 6.75
N ASN A 224 11.93 -2.08 5.64
CA ASN A 224 12.67 -0.84 5.51
C ASN A 224 11.78 0.22 4.85
N LEU A 225 11.18 1.07 5.66
CA LEU A 225 10.26 2.10 5.18
C LEU A 225 10.97 3.39 4.71
N ASN A 226 12.31 3.43 4.72
CA ASN A 226 13.06 4.64 4.32
C ASN A 226 12.75 5.08 2.90
N THR A 227 12.56 4.14 1.97
CA THR A 227 12.20 4.45 0.59
C THR A 227 10.87 5.20 0.51
N LEU A 228 9.86 4.75 1.26
CA LEU A 228 8.55 5.42 1.33
C LEU A 228 8.69 6.84 1.94
N LYS A 229 9.43 6.97 3.05
CA LYS A 229 9.67 8.25 3.72
C LYS A 229 10.42 9.23 2.81
N GLN A 230 11.44 8.76 2.10
CA GLN A 230 12.21 9.60 1.19
C GLN A 230 11.40 10.01 -0.03
N CYS A 231 10.61 9.11 -0.62
CA CYS A 231 9.73 9.44 -1.73
C CYS A 231 8.75 10.54 -1.34
N TYR A 232 8.08 10.42 -0.19
CA TYR A 232 7.22 11.47 0.34
C TYR A 232 7.97 12.80 0.54
N SER A 233 9.14 12.76 1.18
CA SER A 233 9.92 13.97 1.47
C SER A 233 10.44 14.66 0.20
N ASN A 234 10.82 13.88 -0.82
CA ASN A 234 11.27 14.42 -2.10
C ASN A 234 10.10 15.07 -2.85
N PHE A 235 8.98 14.35 -2.97
CA PHE A 235 7.80 14.88 -3.64
C PHE A 235 7.30 16.18 -2.98
N LYS A 236 7.26 16.23 -1.64
CA LYS A 236 6.93 17.44 -0.91
C LYS A 236 7.85 18.63 -1.24
N LYS A 237 9.18 18.41 -1.35
CA LYS A 237 10.15 19.44 -1.70
C LYS A 237 10.01 19.95 -3.14
N GLU A 238 9.48 19.14 -4.03
CA GLU A 238 9.21 19.56 -5.42
C GLU A 238 8.00 20.50 -5.52
N LEU A 239 7.11 20.49 -4.51
CA LEU A 239 5.93 21.35 -4.46
C LEU A 239 6.22 22.73 -3.85
N TYR A 240 7.26 22.85 -3.03
CA TYR A 240 7.63 24.05 -2.25
C TYR A 240 9.10 24.40 -2.42
#